data_a8bbb3378b050dd9a6c8beca51bceeb1
#
_entry.id   a8bbb3378b050dd9a6c8beca51bceeb1
#
_cell.length_a   1.000
_cell.length_b   1.000
_cell.length_c   1.000
_cell.angle_alpha   90.00
_cell.angle_beta   90.00
_cell.angle_gamma   90.00
#
_symmetry.space_group_name_H-M   'P 1'
#
loop_
_entity.id
_entity.type
_entity.pdbx_description
1 polymer ?
#
loop_
_entity_poly.entity_id
_entity_poly.type
_entity_poly.pdbx_seq_one_letter_code
_entity_poly.pdbx_strand_id
1 'polypeptide(L)'
;MRVVTETCDEFGGPGWDIRSGSSPAPLTSLLTRAAGRWYVGGVFSLLWLVTVVPDVITSSPTPLAATLGIALCLVFAAAFLASVPFAWTLPRSRRLLPALALLALSFTLSPWIGWGVRGLWTYVGVVIGMAVVSLRTTWVALLALGALAVLAGVLTEGWDENVFWIPAIIVSISAMMAAFARNIAAMNELRATRDRMAVLAVERERTRVARDIHDILGHSLTVITVKAELAGRLVDADPTRARAEIADVEQLARGA
;
A
#
# COMPACT_ATOMS: atom_id res chain seq x y z
N MET A 1 -19.09 -27.97 -8.02
CA MET A 1 -18.11 -27.01 -8.54
C MET A 1 -17.83 -25.98 -7.46
N ARG A 2 -17.14 -26.43 -6.42
CA ARG A 2 -16.73 -25.66 -5.23
C ARG A 2 -15.23 -25.93 -5.07
N VAL A 3 -14.40 -25.19 -5.73
CA VAL A 3 -12.94 -25.14 -5.43
C VAL A 3 -12.42 -23.84 -6.02
N VAL A 4 -11.57 -23.19 -5.29
CA VAL A 4 -10.79 -21.97 -5.58
C VAL A 4 -11.39 -20.68 -4.99
N THR A 5 -11.49 -20.66 -3.66
CA THR A 5 -11.59 -19.38 -2.94
C THR A 5 -10.64 -19.31 -1.72
N GLU A 6 -9.77 -20.32 -1.51
CA GLU A 6 -8.96 -20.38 -0.27
C GLU A 6 -7.45 -20.08 -0.43
N THR A 7 -6.93 -19.82 -1.63
CA THR A 7 -5.48 -19.63 -1.82
C THR A 7 -5.04 -18.18 -2.09
N CYS A 8 -5.94 -17.21 -2.11
CA CYS A 8 -5.59 -15.79 -2.30
C CYS A 8 -5.22 -15.04 -1.01
N ASP A 9 -5.47 -15.60 0.17
CA ASP A 9 -5.16 -14.94 1.44
C ASP A 9 -3.72 -15.18 1.94
N GLU A 10 -2.99 -16.13 1.37
CA GLU A 10 -1.63 -16.46 1.82
C GLU A 10 -0.54 -15.54 1.24
N PHE A 11 -0.81 -14.86 0.15
CA PHE A 11 -0.01 -13.72 -0.30
C PHE A 11 -0.68 -12.44 0.17
N GLY A 12 -0.56 -12.17 1.48
CA GLY A 12 -1.09 -11.00 2.13
C GLY A 12 -0.87 -9.75 1.28
N GLY A 13 -1.92 -9.33 0.58
CA GLY A 13 -1.97 -8.04 -0.05
C GLY A 13 -1.56 -7.02 1.00
N PRO A 14 -0.67 -6.10 0.71
CA PRO A 14 -0.20 -5.17 1.72
C PRO A 14 -1.41 -4.43 2.24
N GLY A 15 -1.52 -4.30 3.57
CA GLY A 15 -2.58 -3.54 4.24
C GLY A 15 -2.64 -2.04 3.88
N TRP A 16 -2.07 -1.69 2.75
CA TRP A 16 -2.15 -0.43 2.03
C TRP A 16 -3.26 -0.44 0.96
N ASP A 17 -4.11 -1.47 0.92
CA ASP A 17 -5.25 -1.46 -0.01
C ASP A 17 -6.32 -0.47 0.47
N ILE A 18 -6.07 0.78 0.06
CA ILE A 18 -6.87 1.98 0.37
C ILE A 18 -8.22 1.94 -0.37
N ARG A 19 -8.47 0.90 -1.19
CA ARG A 19 -9.64 0.79 -2.07
C ARG A 19 -10.77 -0.05 -1.52
N SER A 20 -10.49 -0.98 -0.61
CA SER A 20 -11.54 -1.83 -0.05
C SER A 20 -12.39 -1.04 0.93
N GLY A 21 -13.62 -0.75 0.53
CA GLY A 21 -14.63 -0.14 1.39
C GLY A 21 -15.14 -1.05 2.51
N SER A 22 -14.61 -2.26 2.64
CA SER A 22 -14.84 -3.17 3.76
C SER A 22 -13.79 -2.89 4.83
N SER A 23 -14.14 -2.07 5.80
CA SER A 23 -13.29 -1.78 6.94
C SER A 23 -13.07 -3.03 7.77
N PRO A 24 -11.83 -3.58 7.89
CA PRO A 24 -11.53 -4.54 8.93
C PRO A 24 -11.81 -3.89 10.28
N ALA A 25 -12.12 -4.70 11.29
CA ALA A 25 -12.32 -4.18 12.64
C ALA A 25 -11.11 -3.32 13.06
N PRO A 26 -11.31 -2.15 13.68
CA PRO A 26 -10.24 -1.16 13.90
C PRO A 26 -9.04 -1.71 14.68
N LEU A 27 -9.23 -2.71 15.54
CA LEU A 27 -8.15 -3.32 16.30
C LEU A 27 -7.27 -4.28 15.49
N THR A 28 -7.82 -4.96 14.47
CA THR A 28 -7.03 -5.86 13.61
C THR A 28 -6.11 -5.10 12.65
N SER A 29 -6.48 -3.88 12.29
CA SER A 29 -5.66 -3.02 11.44
C SER A 29 -4.35 -2.58 12.11
N LEU A 30 -4.33 -2.47 13.44
CA LEU A 30 -3.13 -2.11 14.21
C LEU A 30 -2.06 -3.22 14.19
N LEU A 31 -2.42 -4.46 13.86
CA LEU A 31 -1.53 -5.63 13.87
C LEU A 31 -1.13 -6.10 12.46
N THR A 32 -1.46 -5.36 11.43
CA THR A 32 -1.10 -5.73 10.05
C THR A 32 0.40 -5.60 9.79
N ARG A 33 0.94 -6.36 8.81
CA ARG A 33 2.35 -6.23 8.38
C ARG A 33 2.69 -4.82 7.88
N ALA A 34 1.71 -4.09 7.37
CA ALA A 34 1.88 -2.70 6.96
C ALA A 34 2.05 -1.78 8.17
N ALA A 35 1.23 -1.97 9.22
CA ALA A 35 1.38 -1.28 10.50
C ALA A 35 2.74 -1.60 11.15
N GLY A 36 3.22 -2.85 11.05
CA GLY A 36 4.54 -3.23 11.54
C GLY A 36 5.68 -2.38 10.95
N ARG A 37 5.67 -2.14 9.63
CA ARG A 37 6.66 -1.26 8.99
C ARG A 37 6.52 0.21 9.40
N TRP A 38 5.30 0.66 9.62
CA TRP A 38 5.04 1.98 10.17
C TRP A 38 5.60 2.10 11.58
N TYR A 39 5.39 1.12 12.46
CA TYR A 39 5.88 1.16 13.83
C TYR A 39 7.41 1.25 13.90
N VAL A 40 8.15 0.55 13.05
CA VAL A 40 9.62 0.66 12.99
C VAL A 40 10.06 2.10 12.70
N GLY A 41 9.50 2.74 11.66
CA GLY A 41 9.81 4.14 11.34
C GLY A 41 9.29 5.12 12.39
N GLY A 42 8.07 4.87 12.91
CA GLY A 42 7.45 5.69 13.93
C GLY A 42 8.22 5.69 15.26
N VAL A 43 8.66 4.52 15.72
CA VAL A 43 9.50 4.41 16.94
C VAL A 43 10.82 5.15 16.75
N PHE A 44 11.45 5.00 15.58
CA PHE A 44 12.69 5.75 15.29
C PHE A 44 12.46 7.27 15.33
N SER A 45 11.33 7.75 14.79
CA SER A 45 11.01 9.18 14.84
C SER A 45 10.76 9.70 16.28
N LEU A 46 10.29 8.83 17.18
CA LEU A 46 10.06 9.17 18.60
C LEU A 46 11.35 9.40 19.38
N LEU A 47 12.53 9.02 18.85
CA LEU A 47 13.81 9.36 19.49
C LEU A 47 13.96 10.87 19.70
N TRP A 48 13.40 11.67 18.81
CA TRP A 48 13.40 13.12 19.00
C TRP A 48 12.49 13.58 20.15
N LEU A 49 11.45 12.84 20.49
CA LEU A 49 10.59 13.16 21.64
C LEU A 49 11.38 13.06 22.97
N VAL A 50 12.45 12.25 23.01
CA VAL A 50 13.33 12.13 24.18
C VAL A 50 13.98 13.47 24.52
N THR A 51 14.22 14.34 23.53
CA THR A 51 14.81 15.68 23.76
C THR A 51 13.87 16.62 24.52
N VAL A 52 12.56 16.32 24.55
CA VAL A 52 11.55 17.10 25.27
C VAL A 52 11.51 16.72 26.76
N VAL A 53 11.97 15.52 27.13
CA VAL A 53 11.91 15.02 28.51
C VAL A 53 12.69 15.89 29.50
N PRO A 54 13.92 16.34 29.21
CA PRO A 54 14.63 17.27 30.10
C PRO A 54 13.84 18.56 30.37
N ASP A 55 13.21 19.15 29.34
CA ASP A 55 12.44 20.37 29.50
C ASP A 55 11.22 20.13 30.42
N VAL A 56 10.57 18.97 30.28
CA VAL A 56 9.45 18.58 31.14
C VAL A 56 9.90 18.44 32.60
N ILE A 57 11.08 17.86 32.83
CA ILE A 57 11.60 17.67 34.19
C ILE A 57 12.00 19.02 34.81
N THR A 58 12.72 19.84 34.09
CA THR A 58 13.26 21.12 34.60
C THR A 58 12.18 22.18 34.81
N SER A 59 11.11 22.15 34.03
CA SER A 59 9.99 23.09 34.17
C SER A 59 8.97 22.68 35.24
N SER A 60 9.09 21.46 35.77
CA SER A 60 8.12 20.93 36.71
C SER A 60 8.35 21.42 38.13
N PRO A 61 7.34 22.05 38.80
CA PRO A 61 7.46 22.57 40.15
C PRO A 61 7.48 21.45 41.23
N THR A 62 7.01 20.27 40.91
CA THR A 62 6.92 19.13 41.82
C THR A 62 7.24 17.81 41.10
N PRO A 63 7.73 16.79 41.81
CA PRO A 63 7.94 15.46 41.22
C PRO A 63 6.67 14.86 40.60
N LEU A 64 5.49 15.15 41.17
CA LEU A 64 4.21 14.71 40.63
C LEU A 64 3.91 15.38 39.28
N ALA A 65 4.19 16.68 39.15
CA ALA A 65 4.05 17.37 37.88
C ALA A 65 4.98 16.79 36.81
N ALA A 66 6.23 16.47 37.16
CA ALA A 66 7.16 15.83 36.24
C ALA A 66 6.66 14.45 35.77
N THR A 67 6.17 13.63 36.69
CA THR A 67 5.63 12.29 36.33
C THR A 67 4.38 12.40 35.44
N LEU A 68 3.51 13.37 35.67
CA LEU A 68 2.35 13.65 34.82
C LEU A 68 2.78 14.11 33.41
N GLY A 69 3.75 15.01 33.31
CA GLY A 69 4.28 15.47 32.04
C GLY A 69 4.90 14.33 31.21
N ILE A 70 5.71 13.47 31.84
CA ILE A 70 6.29 12.28 31.20
C ILE A 70 5.18 11.30 30.77
N ALA A 71 4.17 11.07 31.60
CA ALA A 71 3.04 10.22 31.25
C ALA A 71 2.28 10.76 30.02
N LEU A 72 2.07 12.08 29.94
CA LEU A 72 1.46 12.71 28.78
C LEU A 72 2.34 12.59 27.51
N CYS A 73 3.67 12.69 27.62
CA CYS A 73 4.58 12.41 26.50
C CYS A 73 4.45 10.97 26.02
N LEU A 74 4.32 9.99 26.90
CA LEU A 74 4.09 8.59 26.55
C LEU A 74 2.73 8.38 25.88
N VAL A 75 1.67 9.03 26.38
CA VAL A 75 0.34 9.01 25.76
C VAL A 75 0.39 9.63 24.37
N PHE A 76 1.10 10.75 24.20
CA PHE A 76 1.30 11.38 22.89
C PHE A 76 2.04 10.45 21.92
N ALA A 77 3.12 9.81 22.38
CA ALA A 77 3.86 8.84 21.58
C ALA A 77 2.99 7.65 21.14
N ALA A 78 2.22 7.07 22.06
CA ALA A 78 1.30 5.99 21.77
C ALA A 78 0.18 6.42 20.79
N ALA A 79 -0.39 7.60 21.00
CA ALA A 79 -1.39 8.20 20.11
C ALA A 79 -0.82 8.45 18.70
N PHE A 80 0.41 8.94 18.59
CA PHE A 80 1.08 9.12 17.30
C PHE A 80 1.25 7.79 16.57
N LEU A 81 1.78 6.75 17.24
CA LEU A 81 1.96 5.43 16.63
C LEU A 81 0.63 4.82 16.16
N ALA A 82 -0.43 4.98 16.94
CA ALA A 82 -1.76 4.47 16.59
C ALA A 82 -2.47 5.30 15.51
N SER A 83 -2.16 6.59 15.37
CA SER A 83 -2.89 7.54 14.51
C SER A 83 -2.88 7.13 13.04
N VAL A 84 -1.75 6.70 12.49
CA VAL A 84 -1.62 6.38 11.07
C VAL A 84 -2.36 5.08 10.71
N PRO A 85 -2.15 3.93 11.38
CA PRO A 85 -2.93 2.73 11.12
C PRO A 85 -4.44 2.96 11.32
N PHE A 86 -4.82 3.72 12.34
CA PHE A 86 -6.22 4.07 12.59
C PHE A 86 -6.79 4.95 11.47
N ALA A 87 -6.04 5.94 10.97
CA ALA A 87 -6.49 6.77 9.85
C ALA A 87 -6.81 5.94 8.60
N TRP A 88 -6.09 4.84 8.35
CA TRP A 88 -6.34 3.98 7.19
C TRP A 88 -7.64 3.17 7.30
N THR A 89 -8.18 2.95 8.49
CA THR A 89 -9.49 2.30 8.68
C THR A 89 -10.66 3.25 8.43
N LEU A 90 -10.40 4.56 8.49
CA LEU A 90 -11.44 5.56 8.35
C LEU A 90 -11.77 5.86 6.87
N PRO A 91 -13.02 6.22 6.56
CA PRO A 91 -13.37 6.75 5.26
C PRO A 91 -12.55 8.01 4.95
N ARG A 92 -12.27 8.28 3.68
CA ARG A 92 -11.38 9.38 3.24
C ARG A 92 -11.72 10.73 3.85
N SER A 93 -13.02 11.02 4.07
CA SER A 93 -13.49 12.26 4.68
C SER A 93 -13.11 12.43 6.15
N ARG A 94 -12.82 11.33 6.87
CA ARG A 94 -12.51 11.34 8.31
C ARG A 94 -11.05 11.02 8.63
N ARG A 95 -10.22 10.75 7.63
CA ARG A 95 -8.80 10.37 7.83
C ARG A 95 -7.94 11.42 8.52
N LEU A 96 -8.35 12.67 8.52
CA LEU A 96 -7.65 13.75 9.22
C LEU A 96 -8.02 13.85 10.71
N LEU A 97 -9.08 13.16 11.18
CA LEU A 97 -9.49 13.20 12.59
C LEU A 97 -8.37 12.77 13.56
N PRO A 98 -7.59 11.69 13.31
CA PRO A 98 -6.47 11.33 14.19
C PRO A 98 -5.40 12.43 14.27
N ALA A 99 -5.12 13.13 13.15
CA ALA A 99 -4.19 14.24 13.15
C ALA A 99 -4.70 15.43 13.99
N LEU A 100 -6.00 15.76 13.90
CA LEU A 100 -6.62 16.79 14.72
C LEU A 100 -6.64 16.40 16.21
N ALA A 101 -6.91 15.14 16.53
CA ALA A 101 -6.86 14.65 17.90
C ALA A 101 -5.42 14.72 18.46
N LEU A 102 -4.42 14.39 17.65
CA LEU A 102 -3.01 14.49 18.04
C LEU A 102 -2.58 15.95 18.23
N LEU A 103 -3.06 16.85 17.37
CA LEU A 103 -2.85 18.30 17.53
C LEU A 103 -3.46 18.80 18.84
N ALA A 104 -4.71 18.44 19.13
CA ALA A 104 -5.36 18.81 20.39
C ALA A 104 -4.61 18.24 21.61
N LEU A 105 -4.16 16.99 21.52
CA LEU A 105 -3.38 16.35 22.58
C LEU A 105 -2.04 17.07 22.80
N SER A 106 -1.40 17.60 21.76
CA SER A 106 -0.14 18.33 21.92
C SER A 106 -0.28 19.57 22.83
N PHE A 107 -1.42 20.25 22.81
CA PHE A 107 -1.65 21.40 23.67
C PHE A 107 -1.72 21.04 25.17
N THR A 108 -2.01 19.80 25.53
CA THR A 108 -1.98 19.38 26.94
C THR A 108 -0.58 19.39 27.55
N LEU A 109 0.46 19.39 26.71
CA LEU A 109 1.86 19.48 27.12
C LEU A 109 2.35 20.93 27.28
N SER A 110 1.55 21.93 26.88
CA SER A 110 1.94 23.34 26.96
C SER A 110 2.30 23.85 28.37
N PRO A 111 1.75 23.34 29.50
CA PRO A 111 2.17 23.76 30.82
C PRO A 111 3.62 23.45 31.16
N TRP A 112 4.22 22.44 30.51
CA TRP A 112 5.60 22.02 30.75
C TRP A 112 6.59 22.61 29.75
N ILE A 113 6.26 22.56 28.46
CA ILE A 113 7.17 22.95 27.38
C ILE A 113 6.78 24.28 26.73
N GLY A 114 5.76 24.95 27.27
CA GLY A 114 5.28 26.21 26.72
C GLY A 114 4.96 26.10 25.23
N TRP A 115 5.40 27.07 24.46
CA TRP A 115 5.24 27.09 23.01
C TRP A 115 6.21 26.20 22.24
N GLY A 116 7.18 25.54 22.91
CA GLY A 116 7.97 24.44 22.36
C GLY A 116 7.11 23.28 21.85
N VAL A 117 5.84 23.21 22.27
CA VAL A 117 4.82 22.28 21.73
C VAL A 117 4.71 22.32 20.20
N ARG A 118 5.05 23.45 19.55
CA ARG A 118 5.09 23.58 18.09
C ARG A 118 5.99 22.52 17.42
N GLY A 119 7.07 22.13 18.08
CA GLY A 119 7.95 21.06 17.59
C GLY A 119 7.21 19.73 17.45
N LEU A 120 6.26 19.43 18.34
CA LEU A 120 5.42 18.23 18.27
C LEU A 120 4.46 18.22 17.06
N TRP A 121 4.19 19.38 16.46
CA TRP A 121 3.33 19.47 15.29
C TRP A 121 3.94 18.85 14.03
N THR A 122 5.25 18.58 14.05
CA THR A 122 5.89 17.75 13.02
C THR A 122 5.26 16.35 12.97
N TYR A 123 4.95 15.75 14.11
CA TYR A 123 4.25 14.45 14.19
C TYR A 123 2.84 14.55 13.62
N VAL A 124 2.12 15.64 13.90
CA VAL A 124 0.79 15.91 13.33
C VAL A 124 0.87 15.99 11.81
N GLY A 125 1.86 16.71 11.29
CA GLY A 125 2.11 16.82 9.84
C GLY A 125 2.44 15.48 9.20
N VAL A 126 3.24 14.64 9.86
CA VAL A 126 3.52 13.26 9.40
C VAL A 126 2.24 12.43 9.30
N VAL A 127 1.34 12.50 10.31
CA VAL A 127 0.04 11.81 10.26
C VAL A 127 -0.81 12.32 9.09
N ILE A 128 -0.86 13.64 8.85
CA ILE A 128 -1.55 14.23 7.68
C ILE A 128 -0.96 13.68 6.38
N GLY A 129 0.36 13.65 6.25
CA GLY A 129 1.06 13.14 5.07
C GLY A 129 0.74 11.66 4.81
N MET A 130 0.75 10.83 5.85
CA MET A 130 0.51 9.39 5.77
C MET A 130 -0.98 9.01 5.65
N ALA A 131 -1.91 9.94 5.86
CA ALA A 131 -3.36 9.69 5.73
C ALA A 131 -3.83 9.40 4.30
N VAL A 132 -3.00 9.70 3.28
CA VAL A 132 -3.27 9.45 1.85
C VAL A 132 -4.66 9.95 1.43
N VAL A 133 -4.95 11.19 1.75
CA VAL A 133 -6.11 11.94 1.25
C VAL A 133 -5.80 12.61 -0.10
N SER A 134 -6.74 13.39 -0.66
CA SER A 134 -6.50 14.08 -1.92
C SER A 134 -5.29 15.03 -1.82
N LEU A 135 -4.58 15.24 -2.93
CA LEU A 135 -3.40 16.11 -2.95
C LEU A 135 -3.74 17.54 -2.47
N ARG A 136 -4.89 18.06 -2.91
CA ARG A 136 -5.38 19.39 -2.47
C ARG A 136 -5.61 19.44 -0.96
N THR A 137 -6.33 18.45 -0.42
CA THR A 137 -6.60 18.35 1.03
C THR A 137 -5.31 18.26 1.84
N THR A 138 -4.32 17.46 1.37
CA THR A 138 -3.03 17.35 2.04
C THR A 138 -2.32 18.69 2.09
N TRP A 139 -2.19 19.39 0.95
CA TRP A 139 -1.52 20.69 0.92
C TRP A 139 -2.22 21.74 1.74
N VAL A 140 -3.55 21.81 1.68
CA VAL A 140 -4.33 22.75 2.51
C VAL A 140 -4.10 22.48 3.99
N ALA A 141 -4.14 21.20 4.42
CA ALA A 141 -3.92 20.84 5.82
C ALA A 141 -2.48 21.14 6.29
N LEU A 142 -1.46 20.85 5.45
CA LEU A 142 -0.07 21.14 5.80
C LEU A 142 0.22 22.64 5.83
N LEU A 143 -0.29 23.40 4.89
CA LEU A 143 -0.13 24.85 4.87
C LEU A 143 -0.89 25.52 6.05
N ALA A 144 -2.08 25.03 6.40
CA ALA A 144 -2.80 25.48 7.58
C ALA A 144 -2.02 25.18 8.87
N LEU A 145 -1.43 23.99 8.99
CA LEU A 145 -0.59 23.63 10.14
C LEU A 145 0.67 24.50 10.20
N GLY A 146 1.33 24.74 9.05
CA GLY A 146 2.48 25.63 8.95
C GLY A 146 2.13 27.07 9.31
N ALA A 147 1.01 27.60 8.81
CA ALA A 147 0.52 28.93 9.15
C ALA A 147 0.18 29.07 10.64
N LEU A 148 -0.44 28.04 11.24
CA LEU A 148 -0.68 27.98 12.68
C LEU A 148 0.64 28.03 13.47
N ALA A 149 1.67 27.31 13.00
CA ALA A 149 2.97 27.31 13.66
C ALA A 149 3.69 28.67 13.53
N VAL A 150 3.60 29.34 12.38
CA VAL A 150 4.09 30.73 12.22
C VAL A 150 3.34 31.67 13.16
N LEU A 151 2.01 31.62 13.14
CA LEU A 151 1.18 32.48 13.98
C LEU A 151 1.52 32.32 15.47
N ALA A 152 1.63 31.08 15.93
CA ALA A 152 2.02 30.76 17.29
C ALA A 152 3.42 31.34 17.61
N GLY A 153 4.38 31.21 16.69
CA GLY A 153 5.72 31.78 16.85
C GLY A 153 5.72 33.28 16.98
N VAL A 154 5.06 33.97 16.07
CA VAL A 154 4.98 35.45 16.08
C VAL A 154 4.33 35.95 17.35
N LEU A 155 3.26 35.31 17.83
CA LEU A 155 2.53 35.73 19.04
C LEU A 155 3.34 35.54 20.33
N THR A 156 4.30 34.64 20.35
CA THR A 156 5.04 34.26 21.57
C THR A 156 6.48 34.74 21.64
N GLU A 157 7.16 34.76 20.52
CA GLU A 157 8.59 35.11 20.40
C GLU A 157 8.76 36.47 19.70
N GLY A 158 7.67 36.99 19.12
CA GLY A 158 7.71 38.17 18.28
C GLY A 158 8.14 37.84 16.85
N TRP A 159 8.34 38.90 16.05
CA TRP A 159 8.76 38.76 14.67
C TRP A 159 10.29 38.63 14.61
N ASP A 160 10.79 37.41 14.42
CA ASP A 160 12.22 37.11 14.25
C ASP A 160 12.39 36.19 13.03
N GLU A 161 13.58 36.22 12.42
CA GLU A 161 13.95 35.35 11.29
C GLU A 161 13.80 33.86 11.64
N ASN A 162 14.00 33.50 12.90
CA ASN A 162 13.91 32.13 13.39
C ASN A 162 12.49 31.56 13.44
N VAL A 163 11.44 32.42 13.40
CA VAL A 163 10.03 32.00 13.46
C VAL A 163 9.64 31.05 12.32
N PHE A 164 10.34 31.11 11.19
CA PHE A 164 10.05 30.28 10.01
C PHE A 164 10.69 28.90 10.04
N TRP A 165 11.70 28.62 10.89
CA TRP A 165 12.41 27.34 10.89
C TRP A 165 11.52 26.16 11.29
N ILE A 166 10.77 26.25 12.37
CA ILE A 166 9.87 25.19 12.84
C ILE A 166 8.77 24.91 11.79
N PRO A 167 8.02 25.91 11.29
CA PRO A 167 7.05 25.69 10.20
C PRO A 167 7.66 25.08 8.94
N ALA A 168 8.87 25.52 8.54
CA ALA A 168 9.56 24.97 7.37
C ALA A 168 9.89 23.49 7.57
N ILE A 169 10.38 23.10 8.74
CA ILE A 169 10.66 21.70 9.10
C ILE A 169 9.35 20.89 9.09
N ILE A 170 8.28 21.39 9.71
CA ILE A 170 6.97 20.74 9.74
C ILE A 170 6.50 20.44 8.31
N VAL A 171 6.44 21.48 7.47
CA VAL A 171 5.94 21.35 6.10
C VAL A 171 6.84 20.43 5.26
N SER A 172 8.17 20.57 5.36
CA SER A 172 9.12 19.79 4.57
C SER A 172 9.06 18.31 4.89
N ILE A 173 9.15 17.94 6.18
CA ILE A 173 9.10 16.54 6.62
C ILE A 173 7.73 15.93 6.27
N SER A 174 6.66 16.67 6.51
CA SER A 174 5.31 16.19 6.24
C SER A 174 5.03 16.02 4.75
N ALA A 175 5.52 16.93 3.91
CA ALA A 175 5.43 16.82 2.46
C ALA A 175 6.24 15.62 1.93
N MET A 176 7.43 15.39 2.49
CA MET A 176 8.24 14.22 2.18
C MET A 176 7.51 12.92 2.55
N MET A 177 6.92 12.86 3.73
CA MET A 177 6.11 11.69 4.16
C MET A 177 4.88 11.50 3.29
N ALA A 178 4.23 12.59 2.87
CA ALA A 178 3.10 12.52 1.95
C ALA A 178 3.52 12.00 0.55
N ALA A 179 4.66 12.42 0.05
CA ALA A 179 5.21 11.91 -1.20
C ALA A 179 5.60 10.42 -1.09
N PHE A 180 6.23 10.04 0.02
CA PHE A 180 6.59 8.66 0.31
C PHE A 180 5.37 7.74 0.38
N ALA A 181 4.33 8.13 1.12
CA ALA A 181 3.09 7.37 1.23
C ALA A 181 2.39 7.16 -0.14
N ARG A 182 2.37 8.22 -0.98
CA ARG A 182 1.81 8.13 -2.33
C ARG A 182 2.65 7.24 -3.25
N ASN A 183 3.97 7.32 -3.15
CA ASN A 183 4.86 6.47 -3.93
C ASN A 183 4.63 4.98 -3.59
N ILE A 184 4.54 4.65 -2.30
CA ILE A 184 4.21 3.28 -1.87
C ILE A 184 2.85 2.85 -2.43
N ALA A 185 1.82 3.69 -2.34
CA ALA A 185 0.49 3.38 -2.87
C ALA A 185 0.53 3.12 -4.39
N ALA A 186 1.24 3.95 -5.15
CA ALA A 186 1.41 3.79 -6.59
C ALA A 186 2.18 2.51 -6.95
N MET A 187 3.25 2.19 -6.22
CA MET A 187 4.02 0.95 -6.42
C MET A 187 3.19 -0.30 -6.15
N ASN A 188 2.34 -0.28 -5.13
CA ASN A 188 1.45 -1.40 -4.83
C ASN A 188 0.39 -1.59 -5.91
N GLU A 189 -0.17 -0.51 -6.44
CA GLU A 189 -1.11 -0.56 -7.57
C GLU A 189 -0.44 -1.12 -8.83
N LEU A 190 0.79 -0.71 -9.10
CA LEU A 190 1.56 -1.22 -10.23
C LEU A 190 1.84 -2.72 -10.10
N ARG A 191 2.22 -3.19 -8.90
CA ARG A 191 2.44 -4.62 -8.62
C ARG A 191 1.16 -5.42 -8.85
N ALA A 192 0.04 -4.98 -8.25
CA ALA A 192 -1.25 -5.66 -8.42
C ALA A 192 -1.70 -5.71 -9.89
N THR A 193 -1.39 -4.68 -10.69
CA THR A 193 -1.69 -4.66 -12.12
C THR A 193 -0.79 -5.64 -12.89
N ARG A 194 0.51 -5.70 -12.57
CA ARG A 194 1.44 -6.67 -13.18
C ARG A 194 1.04 -8.10 -12.90
N ASP A 195 0.64 -8.42 -11.67
CA ASP A 195 0.21 -9.77 -11.30
C ASP A 195 -1.04 -10.19 -12.08
N ARG A 196 -2.01 -9.29 -12.24
CA ARG A 196 -3.18 -9.55 -13.10
C ARG A 196 -2.80 -9.75 -14.56
N MET A 197 -1.87 -8.95 -15.10
CA MET A 197 -1.40 -9.11 -16.47
C MET A 197 -0.66 -10.44 -16.68
N ALA A 198 0.13 -10.90 -15.70
CA ALA A 198 0.82 -12.19 -15.76
C ALA A 198 -0.19 -13.36 -15.85
N VAL A 199 -1.24 -13.34 -15.04
CA VAL A 199 -2.31 -14.36 -15.10
C VAL A 199 -2.98 -14.36 -16.48
N LEU A 200 -3.35 -13.20 -16.99
CA LEU A 200 -3.97 -13.08 -18.32
C LEU A 200 -3.05 -13.51 -19.46
N ALA A 201 -1.74 -13.28 -19.33
CA ALA A 201 -0.75 -13.73 -20.32
C ALA A 201 -0.68 -15.26 -20.38
N VAL A 202 -0.68 -15.92 -19.22
CA VAL A 202 -0.69 -17.40 -19.13
C VAL A 202 -1.97 -17.97 -19.75
N GLU A 203 -3.14 -17.38 -19.47
CA GLU A 203 -4.41 -17.84 -20.06
C GLU A 203 -4.43 -17.68 -21.58
N ARG A 204 -3.94 -16.54 -22.09
CA ARG A 204 -3.83 -16.29 -23.55
C ARG A 204 -2.91 -17.32 -24.21
N GLU A 205 -1.74 -17.56 -23.60
CA GLU A 205 -0.78 -18.54 -24.12
C GLU A 205 -1.37 -19.95 -24.13
N ARG A 206 -2.05 -20.36 -23.06
CA ARG A 206 -2.75 -21.65 -22.99
C ARG A 206 -3.81 -21.78 -24.10
N THR A 207 -4.58 -20.73 -24.35
CA THR A 207 -5.59 -20.72 -25.41
C THR A 207 -4.94 -20.76 -26.81
N ARG A 208 -3.81 -20.09 -27.00
CA ARG A 208 -3.04 -20.12 -28.23
C ARG A 208 -2.52 -21.53 -28.50
N VAL A 209 -1.85 -22.12 -27.52
CA VAL A 209 -1.31 -23.49 -27.63
C VAL A 209 -2.41 -24.50 -27.92
N ALA A 210 -3.56 -24.41 -27.24
CA ALA A 210 -4.69 -25.28 -27.50
C ALA A 210 -5.22 -25.17 -28.93
N ARG A 211 -5.25 -23.96 -29.50
CA ARG A 211 -5.64 -23.73 -30.88
C ARG A 211 -4.62 -24.27 -31.86
N ASP A 212 -3.32 -23.98 -31.63
CA ASP A 212 -2.23 -24.48 -32.46
C ASP A 212 -2.24 -26.02 -32.53
N ILE A 213 -2.45 -26.69 -31.38
CA ILE A 213 -2.59 -28.15 -31.33
C ILE A 213 -3.84 -28.61 -32.10
N HIS A 214 -4.98 -27.93 -31.93
CA HIS A 214 -6.22 -28.29 -32.63
C HIS A 214 -6.05 -28.16 -34.15
N ASP A 215 -5.39 -27.13 -34.61
CA ASP A 215 -5.16 -26.87 -36.05
C ASP A 215 -4.21 -27.93 -36.66
N ILE A 216 -3.12 -28.29 -35.94
CA ILE A 216 -2.18 -29.32 -36.36
C ILE A 216 -2.88 -30.70 -36.42
N LEU A 217 -3.57 -31.08 -35.35
CA LEU A 217 -4.30 -32.34 -35.29
C LEU A 217 -5.43 -32.42 -36.33
N GLY A 218 -6.19 -31.32 -36.49
CA GLY A 218 -7.28 -31.23 -37.46
C GLY A 218 -6.81 -31.40 -38.89
N HIS A 219 -5.68 -30.78 -39.23
CA HIS A 219 -5.05 -30.93 -40.55
C HIS A 219 -4.58 -32.36 -40.78
N SER A 220 -3.85 -32.93 -39.81
CA SER A 220 -3.32 -34.32 -39.91
C SER A 220 -4.44 -35.33 -40.04
N LEU A 221 -5.50 -35.21 -39.24
CA LEU A 221 -6.68 -36.10 -39.33
C LEU A 221 -7.42 -35.99 -40.67
N THR A 222 -7.52 -34.78 -41.22
CA THR A 222 -8.14 -34.56 -42.54
C THR A 222 -7.34 -35.29 -43.63
N VAL A 223 -6.01 -35.16 -43.62
CA VAL A 223 -5.13 -35.83 -44.59
C VAL A 223 -5.20 -37.35 -44.44
N ILE A 224 -5.21 -37.88 -43.22
CA ILE A 224 -5.36 -39.30 -42.93
C ILE A 224 -6.69 -39.81 -43.47
N THR A 225 -7.80 -39.09 -43.24
CA THR A 225 -9.13 -39.47 -43.71
C THR A 225 -9.19 -39.57 -45.24
N VAL A 226 -8.69 -38.54 -45.93
CA VAL A 226 -8.69 -38.48 -47.41
C VAL A 226 -7.83 -39.64 -47.99
N LYS A 227 -6.65 -39.91 -47.41
CA LYS A 227 -5.79 -41.02 -47.86
C LYS A 227 -6.41 -42.37 -47.56
N ALA A 228 -7.05 -42.56 -46.42
CA ALA A 228 -7.77 -43.79 -46.09
C ALA A 228 -8.95 -44.06 -47.04
N GLU A 229 -9.74 -43.02 -47.38
CA GLU A 229 -10.81 -43.16 -48.36
C GLU A 229 -10.27 -43.49 -49.78
N LEU A 230 -9.15 -42.88 -50.19
CA LEU A 230 -8.51 -43.18 -51.45
C LEU A 230 -8.01 -44.64 -51.49
N ALA A 231 -7.33 -45.08 -50.44
CA ALA A 231 -6.89 -46.48 -50.29
C ALA A 231 -8.06 -47.45 -50.42
N GLY A 232 -9.19 -47.17 -49.71
CA GLY A 232 -10.42 -47.98 -49.78
C GLY A 232 -10.99 -48.10 -51.19
N ARG A 233 -10.97 -47.04 -52.00
CA ARG A 233 -11.43 -47.05 -53.40
C ARG A 233 -10.48 -47.80 -54.34
N LEU A 234 -9.20 -47.89 -54.00
CA LEU A 234 -8.17 -48.51 -54.82
C LEU A 234 -7.99 -50.00 -54.50
N VAL A 235 -8.53 -50.54 -53.42
CA VAL A 235 -8.31 -51.93 -53.00
C VAL A 235 -8.56 -52.95 -54.12
N ASP A 236 -9.66 -52.80 -54.87
CA ASP A 236 -10.03 -53.72 -55.96
C ASP A 236 -9.49 -53.30 -57.32
N ALA A 237 -9.22 -52.00 -57.52
CA ALA A 237 -8.78 -51.45 -58.83
C ALA A 237 -7.24 -51.43 -58.99
N ASP A 238 -6.48 -51.11 -57.95
CA ASP A 238 -5.02 -51.09 -57.90
C ASP A 238 -4.50 -51.42 -56.47
N PRO A 239 -4.38 -52.71 -56.16
CA PRO A 239 -3.95 -53.14 -54.83
C PRO A 239 -2.54 -52.68 -54.41
N THR A 240 -1.67 -52.39 -55.38
CA THR A 240 -0.30 -51.93 -55.09
C THR A 240 -0.33 -50.48 -54.61
N ARG A 241 -1.09 -49.67 -55.28
CA ARG A 241 -1.28 -48.25 -54.90
C ARG A 241 -2.08 -48.10 -53.58
N ALA A 242 -3.08 -48.94 -53.38
CA ALA A 242 -3.80 -48.99 -52.09
C ALA A 242 -2.87 -49.25 -50.91
N ARG A 243 -1.93 -50.18 -51.01
CA ARG A 243 -0.93 -50.48 -49.97
C ARG A 243 0.00 -49.29 -49.71
N ALA A 244 0.39 -48.54 -50.75
CA ALA A 244 1.22 -47.35 -50.61
C ALA A 244 0.49 -46.26 -49.79
N GLU A 245 -0.79 -45.98 -50.10
CA GLU A 245 -1.58 -44.98 -49.39
C GLU A 245 -1.82 -45.41 -47.90
N ILE A 246 -1.98 -46.70 -47.61
CA ILE A 246 -2.07 -47.21 -46.23
C ILE A 246 -0.75 -46.99 -45.48
N ALA A 247 0.40 -47.28 -46.11
CA ALA A 247 1.71 -47.06 -45.51
C ALA A 247 1.94 -45.57 -45.16
N ASP A 248 1.49 -44.63 -46.02
CA ASP A 248 1.52 -43.20 -45.78
C ASP A 248 0.65 -42.79 -44.58
N VAL A 249 -0.56 -43.36 -44.46
CA VAL A 249 -1.45 -43.15 -43.34
C VAL A 249 -0.80 -43.60 -42.02
N GLU A 250 -0.16 -44.79 -42.02
CA GLU A 250 0.55 -45.27 -40.84
C GLU A 250 1.73 -44.35 -40.47
N GLN A 251 2.46 -43.83 -41.44
CA GLN A 251 3.57 -42.92 -41.21
C GLN A 251 3.09 -41.58 -40.63
N LEU A 252 2.03 -41.02 -41.19
CA LEU A 252 1.41 -39.79 -40.68
C LEU A 252 0.87 -39.96 -39.26
N ALA A 253 0.23 -41.10 -38.98
CA ALA A 253 -0.31 -41.38 -37.65
C ALA A 253 0.76 -41.59 -36.57
N ARG A 254 1.98 -42.05 -36.95
CA ARG A 254 3.11 -42.17 -36.03
C ARG A 254 3.87 -40.86 -35.81
N GLY A 255 3.73 -39.90 -36.72
CA GLY A 255 4.40 -38.60 -36.66
C GLY A 255 3.55 -37.44 -36.07
N ALA A 256 2.27 -37.66 -35.84
CA ALA A 256 1.35 -36.73 -35.20
C ALA A 256 1.31 -36.92 -33.68
#